data_75cab271066855dc6c55cddf544ba564
#
_entry.id   75cab271066855dc6c55cddf544ba564
#
_cell.length_a   1.000
_cell.length_b   1.000
_cell.length_c   1.000
_cell.angle_alpha   90.00
_cell.angle_beta   90.00
_cell.angle_gamma   90.00
#
_symmetry.space_group_name_H-M   'P 1'
#
loop_
_entity.id
_entity.type
_entity.pdbx_description
1 polymer ?
#
loop_
_entity_poly.entity_id
_entity_poly.type
_entity_poly.pdbx_seq_one_letter_code
_entity_poly.pdbx_strand_id
1 'polypeptide(L)'
;MLFKKKPFPKKCDYYSIPLVDLSVKPENTPEELEYLYEYTIVDDHSAYLGHPDSVLLNNGDILTLYPKGHGKGAIISKISDDGGKTYNKAIKNQPASWEKSLETPTVYRLQFKNGEEKLILISANSKWPGMSSPGGFNSSISLDEGKTWTEFKRFWDNDSEMPLIPIVAMASLTRLKENGEFVDKWMGIFHDSSFINYKTILTFDENGEYNWSKPEPYLSQYRDIELYAGICEVECVRSDCGKGDELCLIARCNKKRNTSLLIFSQDEGKTWSKPVEASASLNGERHKAEYTDDGRLFITFRSIERNRQMVKKMRKDGGQKTWYSEGWVAWVGTYDDLKNQNEGQYRIKIAHTYLDHQNKPSLSANADTGYCGNVVLKDGTIVTSSYGIFSPEEKEKGKYDTDKGKQKRKTFIVSKRIKLSDVEKLIKQKKNCRL
;
A
#
# COMPACT_ATOMS: atom_id res chain seq x y z
N MET A 1 -26.60 26.69 17.12
CA MET A 1 -25.34 26.30 17.80
C MET A 1 -24.20 26.25 16.76
N LEU A 2 -23.37 27.27 16.73
CA LEU A 2 -22.24 27.35 15.78
C LEU A 2 -21.12 26.44 16.30
N PHE A 3 -20.90 25.33 15.62
CA PHE A 3 -19.75 24.47 15.88
C PHE A 3 -18.46 25.24 15.60
N LYS A 4 -17.78 25.69 16.65
CA LYS A 4 -16.41 26.22 16.52
C LYS A 4 -15.53 25.13 15.94
N LYS A 5 -15.08 25.29 14.68
CA LYS A 5 -14.10 24.41 14.07
C LYS A 5 -12.83 24.46 14.92
N LYS A 6 -12.45 23.36 15.55
CA LYS A 6 -11.11 23.23 16.13
C LYS A 6 -10.08 23.39 14.98
N PRO A 7 -9.06 24.23 15.16
CA PRO A 7 -8.00 24.35 14.16
C PRO A 7 -7.30 22.99 13.99
N PHE A 8 -6.93 22.64 12.76
CA PHE A 8 -6.08 21.49 12.51
C PHE A 8 -4.72 21.70 13.20
N PRO A 9 -4.05 20.65 13.66
CA PRO A 9 -2.68 20.77 14.15
C PRO A 9 -1.80 21.32 13.04
N LYS A 10 -0.97 22.28 13.33
CA LYS A 10 -0.07 22.91 12.35
C LYS A 10 0.93 21.93 11.71
N LYS A 11 1.24 20.83 12.41
CA LYS A 11 2.22 19.82 11.94
C LYS A 11 1.75 18.98 10.73
N CYS A 12 0.44 18.83 10.50
CA CYS A 12 -0.09 17.98 9.42
C CYS A 12 -0.46 18.76 8.15
N ASP A 13 -0.28 20.08 8.13
CA ASP A 13 -0.76 20.89 7.02
C ASP A 13 0.32 21.14 5.95
N TYR A 14 1.62 21.06 6.29
CA TYR A 14 2.73 21.41 5.39
C TYR A 14 3.99 20.62 5.74
N TYR A 15 4.80 20.35 4.73
CA TYR A 15 6.15 19.82 4.88
C TYR A 15 7.15 20.74 4.14
N SER A 16 8.41 20.75 4.61
CA SER A 16 9.48 21.61 4.10
C SER A 16 10.52 20.87 3.28
N ILE A 17 10.51 19.54 3.32
CA ILE A 17 11.48 18.72 2.58
C ILE A 17 11.29 18.83 1.07
N PRO A 18 12.35 18.61 0.28
CA PRO A 18 12.26 18.67 -1.19
C PRO A 18 11.20 17.71 -1.75
N LEU A 19 10.44 18.17 -2.74
CA LEU A 19 9.59 17.34 -3.58
C LEU A 19 10.24 17.20 -4.96
N VAL A 20 10.51 15.96 -5.35
CA VAL A 20 10.93 15.60 -6.71
C VAL A 20 9.71 15.12 -7.48
N ASP A 21 9.31 15.87 -8.48
CA ASP A 21 8.18 15.50 -9.35
C ASP A 21 8.70 14.72 -10.56
N LEU A 22 8.41 13.42 -10.59
CA LEU A 22 8.73 12.50 -11.69
C LEU A 22 7.55 12.27 -12.64
N SER A 23 6.47 13.04 -12.47
CA SER A 23 5.29 12.92 -13.33
C SER A 23 5.42 13.73 -14.63
N VAL A 24 6.35 14.67 -14.68
CA VAL A 24 6.62 15.53 -15.85
C VAL A 24 8.13 15.62 -16.07
N LYS A 25 8.59 15.17 -17.24
CA LYS A 25 10.02 15.23 -17.61
C LYS A 25 10.39 16.67 -18.01
N PRO A 26 11.36 17.34 -17.34
CA PRO A 26 11.92 18.60 -17.78
C PRO A 26 12.67 18.46 -19.12
N GLU A 27 12.66 19.52 -19.96
CA GLU A 27 13.32 19.51 -21.28
C GLU A 27 14.83 19.21 -21.19
N ASN A 28 15.49 19.71 -20.14
CA ASN A 28 16.93 19.57 -19.94
C ASN A 28 17.29 18.38 -19.01
N THR A 29 16.48 17.32 -19.01
CA THR A 29 16.79 16.12 -18.23
C THR A 29 17.97 15.39 -18.88
N PRO A 30 19.05 15.07 -18.13
CA PRO A 30 20.14 14.23 -18.64
C PRO A 30 19.62 12.86 -19.10
N GLU A 31 20.16 12.37 -20.20
CA GLU A 31 19.72 11.10 -20.84
C GLU A 31 19.72 9.93 -19.84
N GLU A 32 20.75 9.82 -19.01
CA GLU A 32 20.88 8.77 -18.00
C GLU A 32 19.84 8.84 -16.87
N LEU A 33 19.10 9.96 -16.74
CA LEU A 33 18.04 10.15 -15.75
C LEU A 33 16.63 10.13 -16.36
N GLU A 34 16.51 10.02 -17.68
CA GLU A 34 15.20 10.05 -18.36
C GLU A 34 14.28 8.89 -17.91
N TYR A 35 14.86 7.71 -17.65
CA TYR A 35 14.11 6.54 -17.19
C TYR A 35 13.30 6.79 -15.90
N LEU A 36 13.70 7.77 -15.07
CA LEU A 36 12.96 8.15 -13.86
C LEU A 36 11.60 8.74 -14.19
N TYR A 37 11.38 9.26 -15.39
CA TYR A 37 10.11 9.85 -15.83
C TYR A 37 9.23 8.86 -16.60
N GLU A 38 9.77 7.72 -16.98
CA GLU A 38 9.07 6.67 -17.69
C GLU A 38 8.33 5.74 -16.73
N TYR A 39 7.30 5.06 -17.21
CA TYR A 39 6.64 3.96 -16.53
C TYR A 39 6.42 2.80 -17.50
N THR A 40 6.38 1.59 -16.96
CA THR A 40 6.08 0.37 -17.71
C THR A 40 4.62 -0.01 -17.49
N ILE A 41 3.88 -0.30 -18.54
CA ILE A 41 2.55 -0.88 -18.45
C ILE A 41 2.71 -2.36 -18.08
N VAL A 42 2.23 -2.72 -16.89
CA VAL A 42 2.18 -4.09 -16.39
C VAL A 42 0.95 -4.80 -16.98
N ASP A 43 -0.19 -4.13 -16.96
CA ASP A 43 -1.43 -4.63 -17.54
C ASP A 43 -2.37 -3.47 -17.93
N ASP A 44 -2.94 -3.57 -19.12
CA ASP A 44 -3.87 -2.61 -19.68
C ASP A 44 -5.22 -3.25 -20.10
N HIS A 45 -5.57 -4.39 -19.53
CA HIS A 45 -6.82 -5.08 -19.83
C HIS A 45 -8.04 -4.14 -19.77
N SER A 46 -9.06 -4.43 -20.57
CA SER A 46 -10.26 -3.60 -20.73
C SER A 46 -11.20 -3.60 -19.52
N ALA A 47 -10.65 -3.48 -18.32
CA ALA A 47 -11.40 -3.50 -17.07
C ALA A 47 -10.82 -2.50 -16.07
N TYR A 48 -11.47 -2.34 -14.93
CA TYR A 48 -10.85 -1.71 -13.78
C TYR A 48 -9.87 -2.72 -13.16
N LEU A 49 -8.59 -2.36 -13.12
CA LEU A 49 -7.54 -3.08 -12.42
C LEU A 49 -7.07 -2.24 -11.23
N GLY A 50 -6.80 -2.85 -10.09
CA GLY A 50 -6.42 -2.06 -8.93
C GLY A 50 -5.60 -2.83 -7.90
N HIS A 51 -5.03 -2.10 -6.97
CA HIS A 51 -4.39 -2.61 -5.77
C HIS A 51 -3.32 -3.69 -6.02
N PRO A 52 -2.27 -3.42 -6.84
CA PRO A 52 -1.20 -4.38 -7.03
C PRO A 52 -0.38 -4.55 -5.75
N ASP A 53 0.13 -5.75 -5.54
CA ASP A 53 1.22 -6.04 -4.63
C ASP A 53 2.28 -6.85 -5.36
N SER A 54 3.54 -6.76 -4.92
CA SER A 54 4.67 -7.36 -5.63
C SER A 54 5.64 -8.03 -4.65
N VAL A 55 6.28 -9.10 -5.11
CA VAL A 55 7.35 -9.77 -4.38
C VAL A 55 8.51 -10.06 -5.32
N LEU A 56 9.73 -9.86 -4.83
CA LEU A 56 10.96 -10.25 -5.53
C LEU A 56 11.21 -11.75 -5.32
N LEU A 57 11.35 -12.50 -6.40
CA LEU A 57 11.68 -13.92 -6.36
C LEU A 57 13.20 -14.12 -6.25
N ASN A 58 13.64 -15.28 -5.77
CA ASN A 58 15.07 -15.56 -5.54
C ASN A 58 15.92 -15.56 -6.82
N ASN A 59 15.30 -15.81 -7.97
CA ASN A 59 15.96 -15.71 -9.28
C ASN A 59 16.07 -14.26 -9.80
N GLY A 60 15.52 -13.28 -9.08
CA GLY A 60 15.50 -11.87 -9.47
C GLY A 60 14.26 -11.43 -10.25
N ASP A 61 13.35 -12.34 -10.58
CA ASP A 61 12.08 -12.01 -11.22
C ASP A 61 11.17 -11.26 -10.23
N ILE A 62 10.28 -10.42 -10.76
CA ILE A 62 9.28 -9.71 -9.98
C ILE A 62 7.91 -10.29 -10.25
N LEU A 63 7.29 -10.89 -9.25
CA LEU A 63 5.91 -11.34 -9.31
C LEU A 63 4.99 -10.21 -8.81
N THR A 64 4.08 -9.74 -9.66
CA THR A 64 3.06 -8.73 -9.33
C THR A 64 1.67 -9.35 -9.42
N LEU A 65 0.88 -9.20 -8.37
CA LEU A 65 -0.47 -9.75 -8.21
C LEU A 65 -1.48 -8.61 -7.97
N TYR A 66 -2.64 -8.68 -8.60
CA TYR A 66 -3.69 -7.66 -8.46
C TYR A 66 -5.06 -8.22 -8.80
N PRO A 67 -6.16 -7.64 -8.26
CA PRO A 67 -7.51 -8.07 -8.58
C PRO A 67 -8.00 -7.45 -9.90
N LYS A 68 -8.79 -8.20 -10.65
CA LYS A 68 -9.57 -7.68 -11.77
C LYS A 68 -10.83 -6.99 -11.23
N GLY A 69 -10.66 -5.79 -10.68
CA GLY A 69 -11.71 -5.00 -10.07
C GLY A 69 -11.17 -4.09 -8.97
N HIS A 70 -12.03 -3.24 -8.43
CA HIS A 70 -11.68 -2.39 -7.29
C HIS A 70 -11.67 -3.21 -6.00
N GLY A 71 -10.51 -3.69 -5.60
CA GLY A 71 -10.30 -4.53 -4.42
C GLY A 71 -10.84 -5.96 -4.54
N LYS A 72 -11.65 -6.28 -5.53
CA LYS A 72 -12.34 -7.56 -5.68
C LYS A 72 -12.30 -8.05 -7.12
N GLY A 73 -12.42 -9.36 -7.29
CA GLY A 73 -12.40 -10.04 -8.58
C GLY A 73 -11.24 -11.01 -8.69
N ALA A 74 -11.21 -11.74 -9.79
CA ALA A 74 -10.14 -12.71 -10.07
C ALA A 74 -8.75 -12.11 -9.89
N ILE A 75 -7.87 -12.84 -9.24
CA ILE A 75 -6.48 -12.42 -9.08
C ILE A 75 -5.74 -12.68 -10.40
N ILE A 76 -5.05 -11.68 -10.87
CA ILE A 76 -4.19 -11.73 -12.05
C ILE A 76 -2.74 -11.69 -11.60
N SER A 77 -1.89 -12.45 -12.26
CA SER A 77 -0.44 -12.43 -12.05
C SER A 77 0.27 -11.89 -13.29
N LYS A 78 1.33 -11.14 -13.06
CA LYS A 78 2.32 -10.75 -14.08
C LYS A 78 3.72 -10.92 -13.51
N ILE A 79 4.65 -11.30 -14.37
CA ILE A 79 6.04 -11.53 -13.98
C ILE A 79 6.96 -10.74 -14.92
N SER A 80 7.89 -10.02 -14.32
CA SER A 80 9.02 -9.39 -15.01
C SER A 80 10.29 -10.16 -14.70
N ASP A 81 11.05 -10.54 -15.72
CA ASP A 81 12.36 -11.19 -15.63
C ASP A 81 13.52 -10.27 -16.05
N ASP A 82 13.24 -8.99 -16.23
CA ASP A 82 14.20 -7.98 -16.70
C ASP A 82 14.29 -6.75 -15.77
N GLY A 83 13.93 -6.94 -14.49
CA GLY A 83 13.99 -5.89 -13.47
C GLY A 83 12.92 -4.80 -13.63
N GLY A 84 11.71 -5.17 -14.06
CA GLY A 84 10.58 -4.27 -14.16
C GLY A 84 10.51 -3.46 -15.46
N LYS A 85 11.29 -3.83 -16.48
CA LYS A 85 11.25 -3.16 -17.79
C LYS A 85 10.10 -3.67 -18.65
N THR A 86 9.77 -4.95 -18.54
CA THR A 86 8.62 -5.59 -19.22
C THR A 86 7.94 -6.62 -18.32
N TYR A 87 6.65 -6.93 -18.61
CA TYR A 87 5.83 -7.88 -17.85
C TYR A 87 5.11 -8.84 -18.82
N ASN A 88 5.88 -9.72 -19.46
CA ASN A 88 5.39 -10.59 -20.52
C ASN A 88 5.04 -12.01 -20.06
N LYS A 89 5.27 -12.33 -18.78
CA LYS A 89 5.02 -13.65 -18.19
C LYS A 89 3.92 -13.59 -17.13
N ALA A 90 3.35 -14.74 -16.82
CA ALA A 90 2.36 -14.95 -15.77
C ALA A 90 2.49 -16.36 -15.19
N ILE A 91 1.88 -16.60 -14.04
CA ILE A 91 1.75 -17.95 -13.47
C ILE A 91 0.89 -18.79 -14.42
N LYS A 92 1.43 -19.92 -14.89
CA LYS A 92 0.77 -20.76 -15.92
C LYS A 92 -0.51 -21.44 -15.41
N ASN A 93 -0.47 -21.95 -14.19
CA ASN A 93 -1.56 -22.72 -13.58
C ASN A 93 -1.97 -22.04 -12.26
N GLN A 94 -2.68 -20.92 -12.35
CA GLN A 94 -3.21 -20.26 -11.18
C GLN A 94 -4.31 -21.13 -10.53
N PRO A 95 -4.40 -21.18 -9.19
CA PRO A 95 -5.47 -21.87 -8.49
C PRO A 95 -6.85 -21.39 -8.92
N ALA A 96 -7.79 -22.30 -9.13
CA ALA A 96 -9.15 -21.96 -9.55
C ALA A 96 -9.89 -21.10 -8.51
N SER A 97 -9.55 -21.24 -7.22
CA SER A 97 -10.13 -20.44 -6.14
C SER A 97 -9.76 -18.95 -6.21
N TRP A 98 -8.68 -18.58 -6.90
CA TRP A 98 -8.30 -17.17 -7.06
C TRP A 98 -9.31 -16.36 -7.90
N GLU A 99 -10.13 -17.02 -8.71
CA GLU A 99 -11.27 -16.42 -9.43
C GLU A 99 -12.32 -15.81 -8.48
N LYS A 100 -12.39 -16.30 -7.24
CA LYS A 100 -13.41 -15.95 -6.25
C LYS A 100 -12.90 -14.96 -5.18
N SER A 101 -11.79 -14.30 -5.41
CA SER A 101 -11.26 -13.28 -4.49
C SER A 101 -12.25 -12.12 -4.33
N LEU A 102 -12.46 -11.65 -3.09
CA LEU A 102 -13.42 -10.58 -2.76
C LEU A 102 -12.76 -9.32 -2.21
N GLU A 103 -11.45 -9.35 -1.99
CA GLU A 103 -10.69 -8.20 -1.49
C GLU A 103 -9.24 -8.23 -2.01
N THR A 104 -8.58 -7.11 -1.89
CA THR A 104 -7.20 -6.86 -2.30
C THR A 104 -6.26 -7.99 -1.89
N PRO A 105 -5.64 -8.69 -2.84
CA PRO A 105 -4.62 -9.67 -2.53
C PRO A 105 -3.35 -8.98 -2.05
N THR A 106 -2.69 -9.57 -1.04
CA THR A 106 -1.37 -9.17 -0.57
C THR A 106 -0.45 -10.38 -0.56
N VAL A 107 0.80 -10.20 -0.99
CA VAL A 107 1.77 -11.28 -1.09
C VAL A 107 2.98 -11.00 -0.21
N TYR A 108 3.45 -12.03 0.50
CA TYR A 108 4.58 -11.93 1.41
C TYR A 108 5.52 -13.10 1.25
N ARG A 109 6.82 -12.84 1.48
CA ARG A 109 7.85 -13.84 1.64
C ARG A 109 7.95 -14.20 3.13
N LEU A 110 7.84 -15.47 3.45
CA LEU A 110 8.03 -16.03 4.78
C LEU A 110 9.45 -16.63 4.84
N GLN A 111 10.28 -16.07 5.69
CA GLN A 111 11.63 -16.58 5.94
C GLN A 111 11.62 -17.40 7.24
N PHE A 112 12.02 -18.65 7.19
CA PHE A 112 12.06 -19.56 8.32
C PHE A 112 13.45 -19.55 9.00
N LYS A 113 13.48 -20.00 10.26
CA LYS A 113 14.73 -20.07 11.03
C LYS A 113 15.73 -21.08 10.42
N ASN A 114 15.24 -22.12 9.78
CA ASN A 114 16.07 -23.13 9.10
C ASN A 114 16.59 -22.67 7.72
N GLY A 115 16.27 -21.46 7.28
CA GLY A 115 16.67 -20.90 5.99
C GLY A 115 15.70 -21.21 4.84
N GLU A 116 14.64 -21.99 5.09
CA GLU A 116 13.58 -22.15 4.09
C GLU A 116 12.83 -20.83 3.85
N GLU A 117 12.27 -20.70 2.68
CA GLU A 117 11.39 -19.60 2.30
C GLU A 117 10.13 -20.12 1.64
N LYS A 118 9.01 -19.45 1.91
CA LYS A 118 7.72 -19.71 1.28
C LYS A 118 7.09 -18.39 0.88
N LEU A 119 6.24 -18.40 -0.14
CA LEU A 119 5.41 -17.23 -0.44
C LEU A 119 3.99 -17.52 0.06
N ILE A 120 3.35 -16.50 0.62
CA ILE A 120 1.95 -16.55 1.01
C ILE A 120 1.19 -15.40 0.36
N LEU A 121 0.04 -15.73 -0.21
CA LEU A 121 -0.94 -14.77 -0.73
C LEU A 121 -2.16 -14.78 0.18
N ILE A 122 -2.64 -13.62 0.57
CA ILE A 122 -3.79 -13.45 1.46
C ILE A 122 -4.81 -12.55 0.79
N SER A 123 -6.09 -12.92 0.86
CA SER A 123 -7.22 -12.14 0.33
C SER A 123 -8.39 -12.20 1.30
N ALA A 124 -8.97 -11.07 1.66
CA ALA A 124 -10.13 -11.02 2.53
C ALA A 124 -11.43 -11.37 1.78
N ASN A 125 -12.43 -11.81 2.54
CA ASN A 125 -13.80 -12.01 2.05
C ASN A 125 -14.71 -10.87 2.56
N SER A 126 -14.42 -9.67 2.12
CA SER A 126 -15.15 -8.46 2.51
C SER A 126 -16.58 -8.43 2.00
N LYS A 127 -17.44 -7.70 2.70
CA LYS A 127 -18.81 -7.44 2.27
C LYS A 127 -18.89 -6.06 1.61
N TRP A 128 -18.96 -6.03 0.31
CA TRP A 128 -19.21 -4.81 -0.45
C TRP A 128 -20.71 -4.59 -0.66
N PRO A 129 -21.18 -3.35 -0.83
CA PRO A 129 -22.59 -3.06 -1.09
C PRO A 129 -23.13 -3.90 -2.25
N GLY A 130 -24.25 -4.58 -2.01
CA GLY A 130 -24.91 -5.44 -3.01
C GLY A 130 -24.29 -6.84 -3.17
N MET A 131 -23.35 -7.23 -2.30
CA MET A 131 -22.73 -8.57 -2.28
C MET A 131 -22.97 -9.28 -0.96
N SER A 132 -23.16 -10.59 -1.02
CA SER A 132 -22.99 -11.48 0.13
C SER A 132 -21.51 -11.73 0.34
N SER A 133 -21.08 -11.90 1.59
CA SER A 133 -19.74 -12.31 1.95
C SER A 133 -19.77 -13.57 2.78
N PRO A 134 -18.93 -14.57 2.50
CA PRO A 134 -18.75 -15.71 3.40
C PRO A 134 -18.00 -15.34 4.69
N GLY A 135 -17.47 -14.13 4.78
CA GLY A 135 -16.61 -13.69 5.90
C GLY A 135 -15.21 -14.30 5.86
N GLY A 136 -14.41 -13.95 6.84
CA GLY A 136 -13.06 -14.43 7.00
C GLY A 136 -12.10 -13.99 5.90
N PHE A 137 -10.98 -14.69 5.81
CA PHE A 137 -9.98 -14.44 4.77
C PHE A 137 -9.44 -15.76 4.22
N ASN A 138 -8.88 -15.69 3.03
CA ASN A 138 -8.27 -16.80 2.34
C ASN A 138 -6.75 -16.62 2.34
N SER A 139 -6.01 -17.72 2.39
CA SER A 139 -4.58 -17.75 2.08
C SER A 139 -4.23 -18.89 1.15
N SER A 140 -3.22 -18.69 0.33
CA SER A 140 -2.65 -19.61 -0.63
C SER A 140 -1.14 -19.57 -0.51
N ILE A 141 -0.47 -20.73 -0.53
CA ILE A 141 0.98 -20.83 -0.33
C ILE A 141 1.65 -21.36 -1.59
N SER A 142 2.85 -20.84 -1.86
CA SER A 142 3.79 -21.39 -2.83
C SER A 142 5.06 -21.85 -2.11
N LEU A 143 5.51 -23.05 -2.44
CA LEU A 143 6.74 -23.68 -1.92
C LEU A 143 7.88 -23.69 -2.95
N ASP A 144 7.64 -23.12 -4.13
CA ASP A 144 8.53 -23.22 -5.30
C ASP A 144 8.75 -21.87 -6.00
N GLU A 145 8.85 -20.81 -5.17
CA GLU A 145 9.10 -19.44 -5.65
C GLU A 145 8.03 -18.95 -6.66
N GLY A 146 6.76 -19.17 -6.30
CA GLY A 146 5.63 -18.63 -7.06
C GLY A 146 5.27 -19.36 -8.35
N LYS A 147 5.91 -20.50 -8.65
CA LYS A 147 5.59 -21.29 -9.85
C LYS A 147 4.27 -22.00 -9.73
N THR A 148 4.01 -22.59 -8.56
CA THR A 148 2.73 -23.21 -8.20
C THR A 148 2.21 -22.70 -6.87
N TRP A 149 0.90 -22.74 -6.70
CA TRP A 149 0.21 -22.23 -5.51
C TRP A 149 -0.89 -23.20 -5.11
N THR A 150 -1.14 -23.27 -3.79
CA THR A 150 -2.27 -24.05 -3.26
C THR A 150 -3.59 -23.34 -3.57
N GLU A 151 -4.68 -24.09 -3.62
CA GLU A 151 -6.03 -23.52 -3.57
C GLU A 151 -6.19 -22.70 -2.26
N PHE A 152 -7.10 -21.72 -2.26
CA PHE A 152 -7.38 -20.95 -1.06
C PHE A 152 -7.86 -21.83 0.09
N LYS A 153 -7.17 -21.74 1.23
CA LYS A 153 -7.62 -22.20 2.52
C LYS A 153 -8.27 -21.01 3.25
N ARG A 154 -9.51 -21.19 3.70
CA ARG A 154 -10.30 -20.14 4.37
C ARG A 154 -10.16 -20.22 5.88
N PHE A 155 -10.14 -19.06 6.52
CA PHE A 155 -10.05 -18.91 7.98
C PHE A 155 -11.05 -17.86 8.47
N TRP A 156 -11.62 -18.09 9.66
CA TRP A 156 -12.49 -17.16 10.40
C TRP A 156 -13.69 -16.65 9.60
N ASP A 157 -14.27 -17.53 8.80
CA ASP A 157 -15.49 -17.29 8.04
C ASP A 157 -16.74 -17.24 8.95
N ASN A 158 -17.91 -17.05 8.35
CA ASN A 158 -19.16 -16.92 9.10
C ASN A 158 -19.57 -18.21 9.82
N ASP A 159 -19.01 -19.36 9.47
CA ASP A 159 -19.26 -20.66 10.11
C ASP A 159 -18.30 -20.93 11.28
N SER A 160 -17.33 -20.04 11.52
CA SER A 160 -16.39 -20.14 12.63
C SER A 160 -16.97 -19.60 13.95
N GLU A 161 -16.33 -19.95 15.08
CA GLU A 161 -16.70 -19.41 16.40
C GLU A 161 -16.58 -17.87 16.51
N MET A 162 -15.80 -17.27 15.62
CA MET A 162 -15.57 -15.83 15.54
C MET A 162 -15.79 -15.35 14.11
N PRO A 163 -17.04 -15.21 13.64
CA PRO A 163 -17.32 -14.73 12.30
C PRO A 163 -16.82 -13.29 12.14
N LEU A 164 -16.00 -13.06 11.11
CA LEU A 164 -15.40 -11.76 10.80
C LEU A 164 -15.68 -11.37 9.35
N ILE A 165 -15.86 -10.10 9.12
CA ILE A 165 -15.85 -9.49 7.77
C ILE A 165 -14.67 -8.51 7.69
N PRO A 166 -13.45 -9.01 7.44
CA PRO A 166 -12.27 -8.18 7.38
C PRO A 166 -12.26 -7.33 6.11
N ILE A 167 -11.56 -6.21 6.20
CA ILE A 167 -11.27 -5.35 5.07
C ILE A 167 -9.76 -5.23 4.99
N VAL A 168 -9.22 -5.40 3.77
CA VAL A 168 -7.77 -5.36 3.48
C VAL A 168 -6.98 -6.26 4.43
N ALA A 169 -7.25 -7.56 4.38
CA ALA A 169 -6.43 -8.56 5.04
C ALA A 169 -5.31 -9.02 4.07
N MET A 170 -4.14 -9.11 4.49
CA MET A 170 -3.47 -8.54 5.66
C MET A 170 -2.78 -7.28 5.20
N ALA A 171 -3.00 -6.15 5.87
CA ALA A 171 -2.32 -4.92 5.47
C ALA A 171 -0.80 -5.02 5.66
N SER A 172 -0.36 -5.78 6.66
CA SER A 172 1.03 -6.23 6.79
C SER A 172 1.11 -7.59 7.47
N LEU A 173 2.24 -8.27 7.25
CA LEU A 173 2.59 -9.56 7.84
C LEU A 173 4.05 -9.48 8.31
N THR A 174 4.25 -9.49 9.63
CA THR A 174 5.55 -9.21 10.25
C THR A 174 6.05 -10.43 11.00
N ARG A 175 7.27 -10.92 10.69
CA ARG A 175 7.91 -11.99 11.44
C ARG A 175 8.21 -11.52 12.87
N LEU A 176 7.90 -12.36 13.84
CA LEU A 176 8.05 -12.05 15.26
C LEU A 176 9.38 -12.53 15.83
N LYS A 177 9.75 -11.96 16.96
CA LYS A 177 10.87 -12.40 17.78
C LYS A 177 10.39 -12.93 19.13
N GLU A 178 11.14 -13.89 19.67
CA GLU A 178 11.05 -14.35 21.06
C GLU A 178 12.45 -14.34 21.65
N ASN A 179 12.62 -13.69 22.81
CA ASN A 179 13.92 -13.52 23.46
C ASN A 179 15.02 -12.89 22.55
N GLY A 180 14.61 -11.93 21.70
CA GLY A 180 15.50 -11.23 20.77
C GLY A 180 15.79 -11.97 19.45
N GLU A 181 15.37 -13.22 19.31
CA GLU A 181 15.61 -14.04 18.12
C GLU A 181 14.36 -14.21 17.28
N PHE A 182 14.50 -14.17 15.94
CA PHE A 182 13.38 -14.45 15.04
C PHE A 182 12.88 -15.89 15.20
N VAL A 183 11.56 -16.03 15.29
CA VAL A 183 10.85 -17.32 15.33
C VAL A 183 9.98 -17.48 14.08
N ASP A 184 9.50 -18.72 13.85
CA ASP A 184 8.65 -19.04 12.71
C ASP A 184 7.18 -18.74 13.03
N LYS A 185 6.93 -17.49 13.42
CA LYS A 185 5.63 -16.90 13.70
C LYS A 185 5.54 -15.54 13.04
N TRP A 186 4.40 -15.24 12.42
CA TRP A 186 4.17 -13.95 11.75
C TRP A 186 2.87 -13.34 12.25
N MET A 187 2.94 -12.08 12.63
CA MET A 187 1.76 -11.29 12.99
C MET A 187 1.16 -10.66 11.74
N GLY A 188 -0.05 -11.07 11.40
CA GLY A 188 -0.87 -10.43 10.39
C GLY A 188 -1.86 -9.45 11.03
N ILE A 189 -2.01 -8.27 10.46
CA ILE A 189 -2.91 -7.22 10.95
C ILE A 189 -3.89 -6.76 9.89
N PHE A 190 -5.13 -6.53 10.32
CA PHE A 190 -6.25 -6.10 9.48
C PHE A 190 -7.29 -5.36 10.31
N HIS A 191 -8.34 -4.85 9.68
CA HIS A 191 -9.48 -4.24 10.36
C HIS A 191 -10.79 -4.75 9.77
N ASP A 192 -11.87 -4.58 10.51
CA ASP A 192 -13.23 -4.82 10.01
C ASP A 192 -13.91 -3.54 9.50
N SER A 193 -15.14 -3.67 9.02
CA SER A 193 -15.95 -2.54 8.53
C SER A 193 -16.30 -1.51 9.61
N SER A 194 -16.13 -1.86 10.89
CA SER A 194 -16.33 -0.98 12.05
C SER A 194 -15.04 -0.32 12.52
N PHE A 195 -13.93 -0.51 11.79
CA PHE A 195 -12.57 -0.06 12.15
C PHE A 195 -12.06 -0.65 13.47
N ILE A 196 -12.51 -1.85 13.84
CA ILE A 196 -11.82 -2.61 14.87
C ILE A 196 -10.59 -3.23 14.23
N ASN A 197 -9.44 -2.95 14.83
CA ASN A 197 -8.15 -3.45 14.35
C ASN A 197 -7.82 -4.76 15.04
N TYR A 198 -7.55 -5.79 14.24
CA TYR A 198 -7.24 -7.15 14.68
C TYR A 198 -5.83 -7.54 14.31
N LYS A 199 -5.21 -8.35 15.16
CA LYS A 199 -4.01 -9.13 14.86
C LYS A 199 -4.32 -10.62 14.92
N THR A 200 -3.61 -11.41 14.13
CA THR A 200 -3.63 -12.88 14.17
C THR A 200 -2.23 -13.39 13.89
N ILE A 201 -1.88 -14.55 14.42
CA ILE A 201 -0.54 -15.12 14.29
C ILE A 201 -0.58 -16.31 13.34
N LEU A 202 0.22 -16.25 12.30
CA LEU A 202 0.50 -17.36 11.40
C LEU A 202 1.57 -18.26 12.03
N THR A 203 1.34 -19.53 12.08
CA THR A 203 2.28 -20.57 12.54
C THR A 203 2.24 -21.77 11.60
N PHE A 204 3.29 -22.59 11.65
CA PHE A 204 3.39 -23.85 10.94
C PHE A 204 3.64 -24.98 11.94
N ASP A 205 3.02 -26.13 11.70
CA ASP A 205 3.31 -27.34 12.47
C ASP A 205 4.51 -28.13 11.90
N GLU A 206 4.85 -29.25 12.53
CA GLU A 206 5.95 -30.12 12.12
C GLU A 206 5.77 -30.78 10.75
N ASN A 207 4.52 -30.85 10.25
CA ASN A 207 4.20 -31.36 8.93
C ASN A 207 4.20 -30.28 7.84
N GLY A 208 4.48 -29.02 8.24
CA GLY A 208 4.43 -27.86 7.35
C GLY A 208 3.04 -27.32 7.07
N GLU A 209 2.02 -27.83 7.76
CA GLU A 209 0.67 -27.29 7.71
C GLU A 209 0.60 -25.98 8.49
N TYR A 210 -0.10 -25.00 7.95
CA TYR A 210 -0.18 -23.69 8.56
C TYR A 210 -1.56 -23.37 9.13
N ASN A 211 -1.55 -22.57 10.18
CA ASN A 211 -2.75 -22.10 10.85
C ASN A 211 -2.63 -20.65 11.30
N TRP A 212 -3.76 -19.99 11.42
CA TRP A 212 -3.89 -18.64 11.96
C TRP A 212 -4.53 -18.70 13.35
N SER A 213 -3.93 -18.03 14.32
CA SER A 213 -4.55 -17.91 15.64
C SER A 213 -5.87 -17.17 15.57
N LYS A 214 -6.73 -17.33 16.58
CA LYS A 214 -7.94 -16.54 16.72
C LYS A 214 -7.57 -15.04 16.68
N PRO A 215 -8.24 -14.23 15.83
CA PRO A 215 -7.99 -12.82 15.76
C PRO A 215 -8.29 -12.09 17.07
N GLU A 216 -7.39 -11.22 17.50
CA GLU A 216 -7.49 -10.44 18.72
C GLU A 216 -7.50 -8.93 18.41
N PRO A 217 -8.41 -8.14 18.99
CA PRO A 217 -8.35 -6.69 18.89
C PRO A 217 -7.09 -6.15 19.58
N TYR A 218 -6.40 -5.18 18.96
CA TYR A 218 -5.14 -4.69 19.54
C TYR A 218 -5.08 -3.18 19.80
N LEU A 219 -5.95 -2.34 19.43
CA LEU A 219 -5.98 -0.90 19.73
C LEU A 219 -7.25 -0.47 20.47
N SER A 220 -7.92 -1.39 21.17
CA SER A 220 -9.22 -1.16 21.77
C SER A 220 -9.21 -0.03 22.78
N GLN A 221 -8.13 0.16 23.53
CA GLN A 221 -7.97 1.23 24.54
C GLN A 221 -7.97 2.64 23.94
N TYR A 222 -7.78 2.78 22.64
CA TYR A 222 -7.76 4.08 21.96
C TYR A 222 -9.01 4.34 21.11
N ARG A 223 -9.95 3.39 21.06
CA ARG A 223 -11.11 3.45 20.16
C ARG A 223 -12.07 4.59 20.49
N ASP A 224 -12.25 4.91 21.77
CA ASP A 224 -13.15 5.98 22.23
C ASP A 224 -12.55 7.37 22.01
N ILE A 225 -11.28 7.44 21.67
CA ILE A 225 -10.65 8.70 21.29
C ILE A 225 -11.02 8.98 19.83
N GLU A 226 -11.87 9.98 19.64
CA GLU A 226 -12.44 10.34 18.34
C GLU A 226 -11.40 10.47 17.20
N LEU A 227 -10.19 10.93 17.52
CA LEU A 227 -9.09 11.08 16.57
C LEU A 227 -8.63 9.73 16.00
N TYR A 228 -8.73 8.66 16.78
CA TYR A 228 -8.18 7.34 16.44
C TYR A 228 -9.25 6.32 16.00
N ALA A 229 -10.52 6.69 16.05
CA ALA A 229 -11.64 5.79 15.76
C ALA A 229 -11.72 5.29 14.31
N GLY A 230 -10.85 5.75 13.42
CA GLY A 230 -10.85 5.38 12.01
C GLY A 230 -9.53 4.80 11.53
N ILE A 231 -8.71 4.25 12.44
CA ILE A 231 -7.46 3.58 12.10
C ILE A 231 -7.75 2.36 11.22
N CYS A 232 -7.06 2.28 10.07
CA CYS A 232 -7.21 1.21 9.09
C CYS A 232 -5.98 1.10 8.19
N GLU A 233 -5.89 0.02 7.42
CA GLU A 233 -4.85 -0.19 6.40
C GLU A 233 -3.43 0.10 6.93
N VAL A 234 -3.04 -0.66 7.95
CA VAL A 234 -1.86 -0.40 8.77
C VAL A 234 -0.65 -1.12 8.19
N GLU A 235 0.40 -0.38 7.86
CA GLU A 235 1.72 -0.93 7.54
C GLU A 235 2.55 -1.10 8.80
N CYS A 236 3.29 -2.19 8.93
CA CYS A 236 4.18 -2.46 10.07
C CYS A 236 5.63 -2.47 9.61
N VAL A 237 6.43 -1.61 10.19
CA VAL A 237 7.88 -1.49 9.93
C VAL A 237 8.64 -1.87 11.19
N ARG A 238 9.61 -2.76 11.06
CA ARG A 238 10.53 -3.12 12.14
C ARG A 238 11.77 -2.23 12.06
N SER A 239 12.29 -1.76 13.19
CA SER A 239 13.51 -0.94 13.29
C SER A 239 14.75 -1.68 12.77
N ASP A 240 15.87 -0.97 12.68
CA ASP A 240 17.17 -1.48 12.31
C ASP A 240 17.14 -2.37 11.04
N CYS A 241 16.70 -1.78 9.93
CA CYS A 241 16.57 -2.45 8.63
C CYS A 241 15.81 -3.79 8.70
N GLY A 242 14.76 -3.85 9.52
CA GLY A 242 13.95 -5.04 9.73
C GLY A 242 14.50 -6.02 10.77
N LYS A 243 15.60 -5.70 11.47
CA LYS A 243 16.26 -6.59 12.42
C LYS A 243 16.11 -6.17 13.87
N GLY A 244 15.69 -4.94 14.15
CA GLY A 244 15.57 -4.39 15.52
C GLY A 244 14.40 -4.97 16.31
N ASP A 245 14.24 -4.47 17.52
CA ASP A 245 13.24 -4.98 18.48
C ASP A 245 12.01 -4.06 18.61
N GLU A 246 12.01 -2.93 17.92
CA GLU A 246 10.88 -2.01 17.92
C GLU A 246 10.08 -2.15 16.61
N LEU A 247 8.75 -2.17 16.71
CA LEU A 247 7.81 -2.13 15.62
C LEU A 247 7.15 -0.75 15.56
N CYS A 248 7.00 -0.21 14.35
CA CYS A 248 6.24 1.00 14.07
C CYS A 248 5.08 0.67 13.14
N LEU A 249 3.86 0.97 13.55
CA LEU A 249 2.70 0.94 12.67
C LEU A 249 2.52 2.32 12.02
N ILE A 250 2.38 2.33 10.70
CA ILE A 250 2.01 3.52 9.92
C ILE A 250 0.56 3.31 9.49
N ALA A 251 -0.35 4.04 10.09
CA ALA A 251 -1.78 3.82 9.95
C ALA A 251 -2.47 4.93 9.17
N ARG A 252 -3.33 4.56 8.24
CA ARG A 252 -4.35 5.43 7.69
C ARG A 252 -5.43 5.71 8.73
N CYS A 253 -5.97 6.93 8.78
CA CYS A 253 -7.09 7.29 9.63
C CYS A 253 -8.23 7.92 8.83
N ASN A 254 -9.34 7.20 8.67
CA ASN A 254 -10.48 7.61 7.84
C ASN A 254 -11.47 8.56 8.53
N LYS A 255 -11.51 8.60 9.86
CA LYS A 255 -12.45 9.45 10.59
C LYS A 255 -11.80 10.78 10.96
N LYS A 256 -12.44 11.86 10.66
CA LYS A 256 -12.23 13.26 11.06
C LYS A 256 -10.98 14.01 10.59
N ARG A 257 -9.80 13.43 10.45
CA ARG A 257 -8.61 14.21 10.11
C ARG A 257 -7.90 13.81 8.84
N ASN A 258 -8.04 12.59 8.37
CA ASN A 258 -7.24 12.04 7.28
C ASN A 258 -5.73 12.31 7.48
N THR A 259 -5.27 12.06 8.67
CA THR A 259 -3.84 12.10 8.98
C THR A 259 -3.34 10.68 9.16
N SER A 260 -2.11 10.45 8.76
CA SER A 260 -1.44 9.20 9.10
C SER A 260 -1.02 9.21 10.56
N LEU A 261 -1.07 8.07 11.20
CA LEU A 261 -0.70 7.89 12.60
C LEU A 261 0.47 6.93 12.71
N LEU A 262 1.33 7.18 13.70
CA LEU A 262 2.44 6.30 14.07
C LEU A 262 2.15 5.71 15.45
N ILE A 263 2.40 4.41 15.60
CA ILE A 263 2.11 3.64 16.82
C ILE A 263 3.25 2.66 17.02
N PHE A 264 3.82 2.59 18.20
CA PHE A 264 5.05 1.82 18.46
C PHE A 264 4.81 0.68 19.44
N SER A 265 5.56 -0.42 19.27
CA SER A 265 5.62 -1.56 20.19
C SER A 265 7.07 -1.98 20.39
N GLN A 266 7.42 -2.31 21.63
CA GLN A 266 8.73 -2.85 22.02
C GLN A 266 8.64 -4.29 22.56
N ASP A 267 7.50 -4.95 22.35
CA ASP A 267 7.20 -6.27 22.88
C ASP A 267 6.50 -7.17 21.84
N GLU A 268 6.89 -7.01 20.57
CA GLU A 268 6.39 -7.80 19.45
C GLU A 268 4.85 -7.69 19.25
N GLY A 269 4.32 -6.49 19.47
CA GLY A 269 2.89 -6.21 19.27
C GLY A 269 1.98 -6.74 20.36
N LYS A 270 2.51 -7.09 21.55
CA LYS A 270 1.68 -7.40 22.73
C LYS A 270 1.03 -6.14 23.27
N THR A 271 1.80 -5.06 23.37
CA THR A 271 1.31 -3.73 23.74
C THR A 271 1.72 -2.69 22.71
N TRP A 272 0.91 -1.61 22.63
CA TRP A 272 1.10 -0.53 21.67
C TRP A 272 1.05 0.84 22.34
N SER A 273 1.91 1.74 21.92
CA SER A 273 1.90 3.12 22.38
C SER A 273 0.62 3.84 21.97
N LYS A 274 0.35 4.97 22.64
CA LYS A 274 -0.68 5.89 22.14
C LYS A 274 -0.32 6.36 20.73
N PRO A 275 -1.29 6.36 19.78
CA PRO A 275 -1.04 6.87 18.45
C PRO A 275 -0.61 8.35 18.46
N VAL A 276 0.39 8.68 17.67
CA VAL A 276 0.84 10.05 17.40
C VAL A 276 0.66 10.39 15.93
N GLU A 277 0.46 11.67 15.61
CA GLU A 277 0.32 12.09 14.22
C GLU A 277 1.67 12.01 13.49
N ALA A 278 1.69 11.41 12.30
CA ALA A 278 2.85 11.45 11.43
C ALA A 278 3.11 12.87 10.91
N SER A 279 4.31 13.13 10.42
CA SER A 279 4.62 14.39 9.73
C SER A 279 3.74 14.57 8.49
N ALA A 280 3.52 15.81 8.06
CA ALA A 280 2.76 16.11 6.85
C ALA A 280 3.34 15.45 5.60
N SER A 281 4.64 15.26 5.55
CA SER A 281 5.35 14.60 4.44
C SER A 281 4.98 13.12 4.27
N LEU A 282 4.51 12.46 5.32
CA LEU A 282 4.10 11.05 5.33
C LEU A 282 2.57 10.88 5.36
N ASN A 283 1.82 11.97 5.26
CA ASN A 283 0.37 11.91 5.35
C ASN A 283 -0.27 11.31 4.10
N GLY A 284 -1.01 10.22 4.27
CA GLY A 284 -1.63 9.53 3.14
C GLY A 284 -2.42 8.28 3.51
N GLU A 285 -2.68 7.45 2.52
CA GLU A 285 -3.48 6.24 2.64
C GLU A 285 -2.73 5.04 2.09
N ARG A 286 -2.85 3.89 2.76
CA ARG A 286 -2.26 2.61 2.35
C ARG A 286 -0.76 2.72 2.11
N HIS A 287 -0.02 2.92 3.17
CA HIS A 287 1.44 2.92 3.15
C HIS A 287 1.97 1.52 2.82
N LYS A 288 3.05 1.46 2.04
CA LYS A 288 3.84 0.26 1.79
C LYS A 288 5.31 0.63 1.91
N ALA A 289 5.99 0.04 2.86
CA ALA A 289 7.37 0.37 3.22
C ALA A 289 8.33 -0.72 2.75
N GLU A 290 9.49 -0.29 2.23
CA GLU A 290 10.63 -1.16 1.95
C GLU A 290 11.90 -0.50 2.43
N TYR A 291 12.81 -1.28 2.99
CA TYR A 291 14.17 -0.84 3.26
C TYR A 291 15.00 -0.89 2.00
N THR A 292 15.77 0.15 1.78
CA THR A 292 16.80 0.19 0.74
C THR A 292 18.13 -0.32 1.30
N ASP A 293 19.06 -0.67 0.42
CA ASP A 293 20.37 -1.24 0.80
C ASP A 293 21.21 -0.32 1.69
N ASP A 294 20.98 1.00 1.63
CA ASP A 294 21.63 1.99 2.48
C ASP A 294 20.88 2.25 3.80
N GLY A 295 19.90 1.42 4.15
CA GLY A 295 19.18 1.46 5.41
C GLY A 295 18.09 2.52 5.50
N ARG A 296 17.80 3.22 4.42
CA ARG A 296 16.66 4.13 4.36
C ARG A 296 15.36 3.38 4.10
N LEU A 297 14.26 4.02 4.46
CA LEU A 297 12.91 3.59 4.14
C LEU A 297 12.42 4.32 2.89
N PHE A 298 11.92 3.55 1.94
CA PHE A 298 11.14 4.02 0.81
C PHE A 298 9.67 3.63 1.07
N ILE A 299 8.82 4.61 1.36
CA ILE A 299 7.42 4.37 1.74
C ILE A 299 6.52 4.98 0.68
N THR A 300 5.83 4.14 -0.07
CA THR A 300 4.83 4.58 -1.05
C THR A 300 3.44 4.64 -0.44
N PHE A 301 2.62 5.57 -0.93
CA PHE A 301 1.24 5.73 -0.49
C PHE A 301 0.45 6.62 -1.45
N ARG A 302 -0.87 6.62 -1.29
CA ARG A 302 -1.73 7.63 -1.89
C ARG A 302 -1.66 8.89 -1.05
N SER A 303 -1.05 9.96 -1.58
CA SER A 303 -0.98 11.24 -0.89
C SER A 303 -2.36 11.84 -0.70
N ILE A 304 -2.63 12.34 0.49
CA ILE A 304 -3.81 13.14 0.78
C ILE A 304 -3.35 14.48 1.30
N GLU A 305 -3.61 15.52 0.52
CA GLU A 305 -3.33 16.87 0.92
C GLU A 305 -4.61 17.63 1.24
N ARG A 306 -4.59 18.34 2.35
CA ARG A 306 -5.63 19.29 2.71
C ARG A 306 -5.15 20.69 2.43
N ASN A 307 -5.45 21.22 1.25
CA ASN A 307 -5.30 22.64 1.01
C ASN A 307 -6.53 23.37 1.52
N ARG A 308 -6.36 24.20 2.57
CA ARG A 308 -7.44 24.98 3.20
C ARG A 308 -8.24 25.83 2.21
N GLN A 309 -7.58 26.42 1.21
CA GLN A 309 -8.24 27.26 0.23
C GLN A 309 -9.10 26.44 -0.72
N MET A 310 -8.63 25.26 -1.10
CA MET A 310 -9.33 24.39 -2.02
C MET A 310 -10.51 23.68 -1.32
N VAL A 311 -10.39 23.27 -0.08
CA VAL A 311 -11.51 22.77 0.73
C VAL A 311 -12.63 23.82 0.86
N LYS A 312 -12.30 25.12 0.98
CA LYS A 312 -13.29 26.21 0.97
C LYS A 312 -13.98 26.37 -0.38
N LYS A 313 -13.25 26.28 -1.47
CA LYS A 313 -13.81 26.36 -2.84
C LYS A 313 -14.79 25.23 -3.11
N MET A 314 -14.44 24.02 -2.71
CA MET A 314 -15.28 22.84 -2.93
C MET A 314 -16.56 22.83 -2.10
N ARG A 315 -16.56 23.41 -0.89
CA ARG A 315 -17.77 23.61 -0.10
C ARG A 315 -18.74 24.61 -0.73
N LYS A 316 -18.21 25.61 -1.46
CA LYS A 316 -19.06 26.58 -2.21
C LYS A 316 -19.73 25.95 -3.41
N ASP A 317 -19.11 24.97 -4.02
CA ASP A 317 -19.61 24.29 -5.22
C ASP A 317 -20.62 23.15 -4.90
N GLY A 318 -21.21 23.14 -3.70
CA GLY A 318 -22.17 22.12 -3.26
C GLY A 318 -21.53 20.75 -3.03
N GLY A 319 -20.23 20.74 -2.90
CA GLY A 319 -19.45 19.55 -3.06
C GLY A 319 -19.40 18.62 -1.87
N GLN A 320 -19.39 17.39 -2.20
CA GLN A 320 -18.93 16.30 -1.37
C GLN A 320 -17.52 16.61 -0.84
N LYS A 321 -17.15 15.99 0.30
CA LYS A 321 -15.80 16.01 0.85
C LYS A 321 -14.84 15.38 -0.14
N THR A 322 -14.28 16.14 -1.02
CA THR A 322 -13.27 15.67 -1.94
C THR A 322 -11.90 15.86 -1.30
N TRP A 323 -11.10 14.84 -1.43
CA TRP A 323 -9.74 14.79 -0.97
C TRP A 323 -8.83 15.22 -2.10
N TYR A 324 -7.91 16.15 -1.82
CA TYR A 324 -6.82 16.41 -2.74
C TYR A 324 -5.76 15.35 -2.55
N SER A 325 -5.26 14.86 -3.66
CA SER A 325 -4.19 13.90 -3.67
C SER A 325 -3.18 14.29 -4.73
N GLU A 326 -1.90 14.33 -4.38
CA GLU A 326 -0.83 14.38 -5.37
C GLU A 326 -0.72 13.09 -6.17
N GLY A 327 -1.54 12.11 -5.82
CA GLY A 327 -1.55 10.82 -6.45
C GLY A 327 -0.60 9.84 -5.78
N TRP A 328 0.12 9.12 -6.59
CA TRP A 328 1.08 8.12 -6.16
C TRP A 328 2.40 8.80 -5.80
N VAL A 329 2.76 8.72 -4.54
CA VAL A 329 3.96 9.35 -3.99
C VAL A 329 4.79 8.34 -3.20
N ALA A 330 6.05 8.69 -3.00
CA ALA A 330 6.91 8.05 -2.03
C ALA A 330 7.51 9.08 -1.05
N TRP A 331 7.71 8.65 0.17
CA TRP A 331 8.49 9.32 1.19
C TRP A 331 9.81 8.56 1.37
N VAL A 332 10.91 9.30 1.53
CA VAL A 332 12.23 8.74 1.80
C VAL A 332 12.76 9.33 3.10
N GLY A 333 13.19 8.47 4.00
CA GLY A 333 13.72 8.82 5.31
C GLY A 333 14.27 7.61 6.03
N THR A 334 14.41 7.70 7.34
CA THR A 334 14.93 6.64 8.22
C THR A 334 13.88 6.18 9.21
N TYR A 335 14.15 5.07 9.90
CA TYR A 335 13.29 4.65 11.01
C TYR A 335 13.27 5.69 12.15
N ASP A 336 14.40 6.35 12.38
CA ASP A 336 14.50 7.43 13.38
C ASP A 336 13.63 8.64 13.00
N ASP A 337 13.44 8.91 11.71
CA ASP A 337 12.50 9.95 11.27
C ASP A 337 11.06 9.58 11.62
N LEU A 338 10.67 8.31 11.49
CA LEU A 338 9.35 7.84 11.97
C LEU A 338 9.25 7.99 13.48
N LYS A 339 10.22 7.51 14.23
CA LYS A 339 10.25 7.53 15.70
C LYS A 339 10.14 8.94 16.28
N ASN A 340 10.84 9.89 15.68
CA ASN A 340 10.88 11.28 16.10
C ASN A 340 9.84 12.16 15.40
N GLN A 341 8.97 11.60 14.54
CA GLN A 341 7.97 12.32 13.75
C GLN A 341 8.58 13.43 12.88
N ASN A 342 9.81 13.20 12.37
CA ASN A 342 10.47 14.09 11.44
C ASN A 342 9.83 14.02 10.05
N GLU A 343 10.12 15.01 9.22
CA GLU A 343 9.62 15.06 7.84
C GLU A 343 10.30 14.08 6.89
N GLY A 344 11.44 13.46 7.31
CA GLY A 344 12.29 12.65 6.45
C GLY A 344 13.22 13.50 5.59
N GLN A 345 13.72 12.94 4.49
CA GLN A 345 14.74 13.55 3.65
C GLN A 345 14.15 14.26 2.42
N TYR A 346 13.24 13.60 1.71
CA TYR A 346 12.53 14.14 0.55
C TYR A 346 11.30 13.30 0.21
N ARG A 347 10.44 13.88 -0.64
CA ARG A 347 9.31 13.17 -1.27
C ARG A 347 9.52 13.06 -2.77
N ILE A 348 8.91 12.01 -3.33
CA ILE A 348 8.87 11.78 -4.77
C ILE A 348 7.39 11.71 -5.17
N LYS A 349 6.94 12.59 -6.05
CA LYS A 349 5.70 12.40 -6.79
C LYS A 349 6.01 11.46 -7.95
N ILE A 350 5.58 10.21 -7.83
CA ILE A 350 5.99 9.13 -8.75
C ILE A 350 5.28 9.28 -10.10
N ALA A 351 3.97 9.49 -10.07
CA ALA A 351 3.20 9.74 -11.27
C ALA A 351 1.94 10.56 -10.96
N HIS A 352 1.51 11.34 -11.94
CA HIS A 352 0.22 12.02 -11.89
C HIS A 352 -0.89 11.06 -12.34
N THR A 353 -2.03 11.05 -11.67
CA THR A 353 -3.20 10.29 -12.13
C THR A 353 -4.28 11.21 -12.66
N TYR A 354 -4.87 10.80 -13.78
CA TYR A 354 -6.00 11.47 -14.43
C TYR A 354 -7.35 10.82 -14.05
N LEU A 355 -7.33 9.86 -13.13
CA LEU A 355 -8.54 9.24 -12.63
C LEU A 355 -9.33 10.24 -11.78
N ASP A 356 -10.50 10.59 -12.26
CA ASP A 356 -11.39 11.57 -11.67
C ASP A 356 -12.78 10.95 -11.51
N HIS A 357 -13.33 11.00 -10.30
CA HIS A 357 -14.68 10.50 -10.05
C HIS A 357 -15.81 11.39 -10.59
N GLN A 358 -15.49 12.60 -11.04
CA GLN A 358 -16.50 13.59 -11.40
C GLN A 358 -16.42 14.17 -12.81
N ASN A 359 -15.62 13.59 -13.72
CA ASN A 359 -15.41 14.12 -15.08
C ASN A 359 -14.96 15.59 -15.17
N LYS A 360 -14.30 16.12 -14.16
CA LYS A 360 -13.74 17.48 -14.18
C LYS A 360 -12.26 17.42 -14.53
N PRO A 361 -11.79 18.16 -15.53
CA PRO A 361 -10.42 18.08 -16.03
C PRO A 361 -9.40 18.79 -15.16
N SER A 362 -9.70 19.18 -13.95
CA SER A 362 -8.81 20.01 -13.17
C SER A 362 -8.40 19.33 -11.89
N LEU A 363 -7.08 19.26 -11.70
CA LEU A 363 -6.45 18.96 -10.44
C LEU A 363 -6.89 17.60 -9.90
N SER A 364 -6.02 16.68 -9.78
CA SER A 364 -6.18 15.34 -9.23
C SER A 364 -7.10 15.30 -8.00
N ALA A 365 -8.38 15.47 -8.21
CA ALA A 365 -9.34 15.61 -7.13
C ALA A 365 -9.60 14.29 -6.42
N ASN A 366 -9.24 13.19 -7.02
CA ASN A 366 -9.26 11.89 -6.39
C ASN A 366 -8.30 10.96 -7.10
N ALA A 367 -7.24 10.73 -6.47
CA ALA A 367 -6.33 9.73 -6.88
C ALA A 367 -6.81 8.38 -6.36
N ASP A 368 -7.66 7.73 -7.09
CA ASP A 368 -7.84 6.31 -6.91
C ASP A 368 -6.60 5.59 -7.49
N THR A 369 -5.53 5.61 -6.72
CA THR A 369 -4.17 5.13 -7.02
C THR A 369 -3.41 4.93 -5.71
N GLY A 370 -2.14 4.55 -5.76
CA GLY A 370 -1.22 4.61 -4.61
C GLY A 370 -1.31 3.44 -3.64
N TYR A 371 -2.08 2.40 -3.97
CA TYR A 371 -1.88 1.08 -3.37
C TYR A 371 -0.78 0.41 -4.18
N CYS A 372 0.32 0.07 -3.54
CA CYS A 372 1.57 -0.22 -4.22
C CYS A 372 2.13 -1.57 -3.84
N GLY A 373 2.76 -2.23 -4.82
CA GLY A 373 3.76 -3.25 -4.59
C GLY A 373 5.15 -2.64 -4.77
N ASN A 374 6.05 -2.83 -3.81
CA ASN A 374 7.42 -2.35 -3.86
C ASN A 374 8.37 -3.54 -3.77
N VAL A 375 9.43 -3.52 -4.56
CA VAL A 375 10.57 -4.43 -4.42
C VAL A 375 11.87 -3.67 -4.63
N VAL A 376 12.93 -4.09 -3.94
CA VAL A 376 14.28 -3.55 -4.10
C VAL A 376 15.17 -4.62 -4.75
N LEU A 377 15.70 -4.30 -5.92
CA LEU A 377 16.60 -5.18 -6.67
C LEU A 377 18.00 -5.15 -6.09
N LYS A 378 18.80 -6.16 -6.38
CA LYS A 378 20.20 -6.29 -5.92
C LYS A 378 21.12 -5.12 -6.29
N ASP A 379 20.77 -4.36 -7.33
CA ASP A 379 21.52 -3.17 -7.77
C ASP A 379 21.01 -1.86 -7.12
N GLY A 380 20.14 -1.96 -6.11
CA GLY A 380 19.51 -0.84 -5.42
C GLY A 380 18.37 -0.17 -6.20
N THR A 381 17.98 -0.70 -7.37
CA THR A 381 16.81 -0.21 -8.09
C THR A 381 15.54 -0.61 -7.35
N ILE A 382 14.72 0.37 -7.01
CA ILE A 382 13.38 0.15 -6.49
C ILE A 382 12.44 0.02 -7.68
N VAL A 383 11.67 -1.08 -7.73
CA VAL A 383 10.57 -1.23 -8.68
C VAL A 383 9.27 -1.14 -7.90
N THR A 384 8.50 -0.10 -8.17
CA THR A 384 7.23 0.16 -7.51
C THR A 384 6.09 0.09 -8.51
N SER A 385 5.02 -0.61 -8.17
CA SER A 385 3.83 -0.76 -9.01
C SER A 385 2.61 -0.11 -8.38
N SER A 386 1.74 0.46 -9.18
CA SER A 386 0.47 1.01 -8.74
C SER A 386 -0.55 0.98 -9.88
N TYR A 387 -1.76 1.45 -9.62
CA TYR A 387 -2.85 1.49 -10.57
C TYR A 387 -3.38 2.91 -10.74
N GLY A 388 -4.01 3.17 -11.89
CA GLY A 388 -4.60 4.47 -12.16
C GLY A 388 -4.83 4.72 -13.65
N ILE A 389 -4.97 5.98 -14.01
CA ILE A 389 -4.95 6.51 -15.38
C ILE A 389 -3.83 7.54 -15.42
N PHE A 390 -2.79 7.29 -16.20
CA PHE A 390 -1.54 8.04 -16.12
C PHE A 390 -1.30 8.98 -17.30
N SER A 391 -2.15 8.96 -18.32
CA SER A 391 -2.12 9.94 -19.40
C SER A 391 -3.51 10.46 -19.79
N PRO A 392 -3.62 11.65 -20.43
CA PRO A 392 -4.87 12.14 -20.98
C PRO A 392 -5.46 11.23 -22.05
N GLU A 393 -4.61 10.61 -22.88
CA GLU A 393 -5.00 9.70 -23.95
C GLU A 393 -5.60 8.41 -23.37
N GLU A 394 -5.02 7.86 -22.33
CA GLU A 394 -5.58 6.73 -21.60
C GLU A 394 -6.92 7.07 -20.96
N LYS A 395 -7.09 8.31 -20.48
CA LYS A 395 -8.37 8.79 -19.94
C LYS A 395 -9.49 8.75 -20.98
N GLU A 396 -9.22 9.16 -22.21
CA GLU A 396 -10.20 9.16 -23.27
C GLU A 396 -10.47 7.75 -23.83
N LYS A 397 -9.43 6.93 -23.99
CA LYS A 397 -9.56 5.54 -24.45
C LYS A 397 -10.14 4.61 -23.39
N GLY A 398 -10.06 4.99 -22.11
CA GLY A 398 -10.33 4.13 -20.97
C GLY A 398 -11.79 4.01 -20.56
N LYS A 399 -12.75 4.45 -21.38
CA LYS A 399 -14.17 4.24 -21.09
C LYS A 399 -14.60 2.85 -21.58
N TYR A 400 -15.27 2.09 -20.74
CA TYR A 400 -15.90 0.83 -21.12
C TYR A 400 -17.32 0.76 -20.57
N ASP A 401 -18.19 0.12 -21.33
CA ASP A 401 -19.57 -0.09 -20.93
C ASP A 401 -19.66 -1.33 -20.02
N THR A 402 -20.44 -1.21 -18.96
CA THR A 402 -20.77 -2.36 -18.10
C THR A 402 -22.06 -2.99 -18.56
N ASP A 403 -22.30 -4.25 -18.18
CA ASP A 403 -23.55 -4.99 -18.44
C ASP A 403 -24.81 -4.27 -17.94
N LYS A 404 -24.67 -3.19 -17.20
CA LYS A 404 -25.76 -2.34 -16.68
C LYS A 404 -25.86 -0.99 -17.40
N GLY A 405 -25.23 -0.82 -18.55
CA GLY A 405 -25.26 0.41 -19.35
C GLY A 405 -24.59 1.62 -18.69
N LYS A 406 -23.75 1.42 -17.67
CA LYS A 406 -22.97 2.48 -17.03
C LYS A 406 -21.56 2.48 -17.58
N GLN A 407 -21.11 3.62 -18.09
CA GLN A 407 -19.71 3.79 -18.43
C GLN A 407 -18.86 3.77 -17.16
N LYS A 408 -17.92 2.84 -17.09
CA LYS A 408 -16.85 2.80 -16.08
C LYS A 408 -15.54 3.12 -16.74
N ARG A 409 -14.58 3.56 -15.92
CA ARG A 409 -13.23 3.84 -16.41
C ARG A 409 -12.36 2.61 -16.25
N LYS A 410 -11.59 2.35 -17.28
CA LYS A 410 -10.47 1.41 -17.31
C LYS A 410 -9.34 2.02 -16.49
N THR A 411 -8.70 1.22 -15.65
CA THR A 411 -7.45 1.56 -15.00
C THR A 411 -6.36 0.60 -15.47
N PHE A 412 -5.13 1.06 -15.40
CA PHE A 412 -3.93 0.31 -15.78
C PHE A 412 -3.17 -0.07 -14.52
N ILE A 413 -2.46 -1.20 -14.56
CA ILE A 413 -1.37 -1.46 -13.63
C ILE A 413 -0.08 -1.02 -14.32
N VAL A 414 0.66 -0.15 -13.64
CA VAL A 414 1.95 0.33 -14.12
C VAL A 414 3.02 0.10 -13.07
N SER A 415 4.27 -0.01 -13.50
CA SER A 415 5.43 0.00 -12.63
C SER A 415 6.39 1.11 -13.00
N LYS A 416 7.20 1.54 -12.04
CA LYS A 416 8.23 2.54 -12.23
C LYS A 416 9.52 2.09 -11.55
N ARG A 417 10.65 2.38 -12.19
CA ARG A 417 11.98 2.05 -11.71
C ARG A 417 12.62 3.30 -11.16
N ILE A 418 13.15 3.23 -9.95
CA ILE A 418 13.70 4.40 -9.23
C ILE A 418 14.99 3.99 -8.52
N LYS A 419 16.09 4.71 -8.77
CA LYS A 419 17.28 4.69 -7.92
C LYS A 419 17.34 5.95 -7.09
N LEU A 420 17.46 5.84 -5.77
CA LEU A 420 17.49 7.01 -4.89
C LEU A 420 18.68 7.90 -5.18
N SER A 421 19.85 7.30 -5.50
CA SER A 421 21.04 8.05 -5.93
C SER A 421 20.79 8.97 -7.14
N ASP A 422 19.96 8.53 -8.09
CA ASP A 422 19.64 9.32 -9.27
C ASP A 422 18.60 10.42 -8.97
N VAL A 423 17.63 10.12 -8.10
CA VAL A 423 16.71 11.16 -7.58
C VAL A 423 17.49 12.26 -6.85
N GLU A 424 18.52 11.91 -6.10
CA GLU A 424 19.37 12.87 -5.39
C GLU A 424 20.19 13.76 -6.33
N LYS A 425 20.60 13.25 -7.50
CA LYS A 425 21.20 14.07 -8.55
C LYS A 425 20.24 15.18 -9.01
N LEU A 426 18.95 14.83 -9.22
CA LEU A 426 17.93 15.83 -9.57
C LEU A 426 17.73 16.88 -8.47
N ILE A 427 17.79 16.49 -7.20
CA ILE A 427 17.68 17.42 -6.06
C ILE A 427 18.86 18.41 -6.06
N LYS A 428 20.09 17.91 -6.26
CA LYS A 428 21.31 18.73 -6.31
C LYS A 428 21.30 19.71 -7.48
N GLN A 429 20.88 19.28 -8.66
CA GLN A 429 20.75 20.15 -9.84
C GLN A 429 19.78 21.31 -9.60
N LYS A 430 18.59 21.05 -9.01
CA LYS A 430 17.61 22.10 -8.67
C LYS A 430 18.14 23.12 -7.65
N LYS A 431 19.02 22.73 -6.74
CA LYS A 431 19.65 23.67 -5.79
C LYS A 431 20.65 24.57 -6.48
N ASN A 432 21.45 24.05 -7.42
CA ASN A 432 22.45 24.79 -8.15
C ASN A 432 21.87 25.78 -9.18
N CYS A 433 20.65 25.53 -9.68
CA CYS A 433 19.95 26.46 -10.58
C CYS A 433 19.23 27.61 -9.84
N ARG A 434 19.21 27.62 -8.51
CA ARG A 434 18.57 28.66 -7.68
C ARG A 434 19.59 29.62 -7.05
N LEU A 435 20.90 29.41 -7.29
CA LEU A 435 22.01 30.31 -6.96
C LEU A 435 22.44 31.08 -8.20
#